data_77acdf28de29b32e2dc709734505e6ef
#
_entry.id   77acdf28de29b32e2dc709734505e6ef
#
_cell.length_a   1.000
_cell.length_b   1.000
_cell.length_c   1.000
_cell.angle_alpha   90.00
_cell.angle_beta   90.00
_cell.angle_gamma   90.00
#
_symmetry.space_group_name_H-M   'P 1'
#
loop_
_entity.id
_entity.type
_entity.pdbx_description
1 polymer ?
#
loop_
_entity_poly.entity_id
_entity_poly.type
_entity_poly.pdbx_seq_one_letter_code
_entity_poly.pdbx_strand_id
1 'polypeptide(L)'
;MIYNQPITKGSGGDVLARPSLQKAPLTEPASAAQAMAEPAFQVLADTGPIVTAQMAVDDWIALPDHPHHRNPASHASAVHLRQAKRAAGAVASLLAHVVAACWEGNYYKVDGHARGYLWQTGELPRPDSLHATIYRVASRAELDALYEAFDTSTAIKTGYDQVLAGFRDCGLQLQSKRLRQGFLNDALNIALRGATRELQDHHLPELDVYRAVAVFKPELELLDGLDPQPLPFYSGVVAAALIGLALFPPKRVLDFFGKLNRGEGNRKNGRSDPVDAVLVVVERMNLEKNAARTSLQGELCGRAMRGLLTWLDGPKKSRHQYWLQYLIHAVNLEPLIAEMKTKKGIQGVPTL
;
A
#
# COMPACT_ATOMS: atom_id res chain seq x y z
N MET A 1 61.43 17.69 -18.45
CA MET A 1 61.77 17.10 -17.14
C MET A 1 60.81 17.67 -16.12
N ILE A 2 59.74 16.94 -15.82
CA ILE A 2 58.85 17.25 -14.67
C ILE A 2 58.52 15.91 -14.04
N TYR A 3 58.89 15.77 -12.80
CA TYR A 3 58.80 14.58 -11.97
C TYR A 3 57.33 14.23 -11.62
N ASN A 4 56.94 12.98 -11.92
CA ASN A 4 55.76 12.33 -11.32
C ASN A 4 56.14 11.80 -9.94
N GLN A 5 55.38 12.22 -8.92
CA GLN A 5 55.40 11.55 -7.62
C GLN A 5 54.09 10.74 -7.43
N PRO A 6 54.12 9.52 -6.91
CA PRO A 6 52.93 8.71 -6.67
C PRO A 6 52.23 9.11 -5.38
N ILE A 7 50.90 9.25 -5.45
CA ILE A 7 50.01 9.46 -4.32
C ILE A 7 49.84 8.13 -3.58
N THR A 8 50.29 8.10 -2.34
CA THR A 8 50.11 7.01 -1.40
C THR A 8 48.63 6.88 -1.02
N LYS A 9 48.07 5.69 -1.19
CA LYS A 9 46.76 5.29 -0.69
C LYS A 9 46.80 5.26 0.86
N GLY A 10 46.05 6.14 1.48
CA GLY A 10 45.74 6.09 2.90
C GLY A 10 44.79 4.94 3.20
N SER A 11 45.16 4.14 4.16
CA SER A 11 44.47 2.96 4.70
C SER A 11 43.28 3.34 5.55
N GLY A 12 42.22 2.52 5.47
CA GLY A 12 41.43 2.09 6.62
C GLY A 12 40.54 3.14 7.28
N GLY A 13 39.36 3.35 6.71
CA GLY A 13 38.21 3.83 7.48
C GLY A 13 37.29 2.66 7.79
N ASP A 14 37.22 2.26 9.07
CA ASP A 14 36.27 1.30 9.58
C ASP A 14 34.85 1.73 9.22
N VAL A 15 34.25 1.00 8.29
CA VAL A 15 32.80 1.07 8.03
C VAL A 15 32.13 0.33 9.16
N LEU A 16 31.67 1.07 10.17
CA LEU A 16 30.74 0.57 11.17
C LEU A 16 29.55 -0.07 10.48
N ALA A 17 29.49 -1.38 10.50
CA ALA A 17 28.37 -2.17 10.02
C ALA A 17 27.10 -1.71 10.76
N ARG A 18 26.14 -1.17 10.02
CA ARG A 18 24.81 -0.90 10.56
C ARG A 18 24.19 -2.24 10.95
N PRO A 19 23.65 -2.40 12.17
CA PRO A 19 22.94 -3.60 12.54
C PRO A 19 21.78 -3.78 11.59
N SER A 20 21.72 -4.93 10.91
CA SER A 20 20.58 -5.36 10.13
C SER A 20 19.40 -5.53 11.08
N LEU A 21 18.41 -4.66 10.98
CA LEU A 21 17.12 -4.84 11.63
C LEU A 21 16.52 -6.16 11.10
N GLN A 22 16.63 -7.21 11.89
CA GLN A 22 15.89 -8.45 11.66
C GLN A 22 14.41 -8.08 11.68
N LYS A 23 13.75 -8.24 10.52
CA LYS A 23 12.29 -8.10 10.42
C LYS A 23 11.68 -9.16 11.31
N ALA A 24 10.99 -8.72 12.36
CA ALA A 24 10.11 -9.59 13.11
C ALA A 24 9.11 -10.25 12.13
N PRO A 25 8.84 -11.55 12.26
CA PRO A 25 7.84 -12.21 11.43
C PRO A 25 6.50 -11.51 11.63
N LEU A 26 5.80 -11.24 10.53
CA LEU A 26 4.41 -10.79 10.55
C LEU A 26 3.62 -11.89 11.26
N THR A 27 3.18 -11.63 12.48
CA THR A 27 2.22 -12.49 13.18
C THR A 27 0.97 -12.58 12.31
N GLU A 28 0.55 -13.81 12.04
CA GLU A 28 -0.72 -14.09 11.35
C GLU A 28 -1.85 -13.33 12.04
N PRO A 29 -2.77 -12.70 11.26
CA PRO A 29 -3.97 -12.16 11.85
C PRO A 29 -4.76 -13.32 12.45
N ALA A 30 -4.98 -13.26 13.74
CA ALA A 30 -5.82 -14.23 14.44
C ALA A 30 -7.16 -14.34 13.72
N SER A 31 -7.54 -15.56 13.39
CA SER A 31 -8.84 -15.94 12.85
C SER A 31 -9.95 -15.21 13.60
N ALA A 32 -10.89 -14.65 12.86
CA ALA A 32 -12.09 -14.01 13.39
C ALA A 32 -12.79 -14.92 14.42
N ALA A 33 -13.24 -14.28 15.53
CA ALA A 33 -14.09 -14.84 16.56
C ALA A 33 -13.42 -15.69 17.67
N GLN A 34 -12.35 -15.18 18.27
CA GLN A 34 -12.21 -15.37 19.71
C GLN A 34 -12.86 -14.16 20.39
N ALA A 35 -13.94 -14.40 21.16
CA ALA A 35 -14.47 -13.40 22.08
C ALA A 35 -13.30 -12.97 22.99
N MET A 36 -12.77 -11.79 22.73
CA MET A 36 -11.69 -11.25 23.54
C MET A 36 -12.24 -11.02 24.93
N ALA A 37 -11.54 -11.48 25.95
CA ALA A 37 -11.89 -11.17 27.33
C ALA A 37 -12.02 -9.64 27.44
N GLU A 38 -13.09 -9.17 28.10
CA GLU A 38 -13.23 -7.74 28.36
C GLU A 38 -11.95 -7.23 29.02
N PRO A 39 -11.34 -6.16 28.50
CA PRO A 39 -10.13 -5.62 29.10
C PRO A 39 -10.41 -5.19 30.53
N ALA A 40 -9.56 -5.55 31.45
CA ALA A 40 -9.69 -5.17 32.84
C ALA A 40 -9.38 -3.66 32.98
N PHE A 41 -10.39 -2.84 33.22
CA PHE A 41 -10.21 -1.43 33.53
C PHE A 41 -11.16 -0.96 34.64
N GLN A 42 -10.68 -0.03 35.44
CA GLN A 42 -11.47 0.62 36.45
C GLN A 42 -12.17 1.85 35.88
N VAL A 43 -13.47 1.85 35.79
CA VAL A 43 -14.27 3.01 35.37
C VAL A 43 -14.14 4.12 36.40
N LEU A 44 -13.70 5.30 35.94
CA LEU A 44 -13.63 6.53 36.76
C LEU A 44 -14.86 7.42 36.58
N ALA A 45 -15.35 7.50 35.33
CA ALA A 45 -16.57 8.22 34.98
C ALA A 45 -17.21 7.58 33.73
N ASP A 46 -18.55 7.57 33.70
CA ASP A 46 -19.34 7.10 32.55
C ASP A 46 -20.43 8.13 32.26
N THR A 47 -20.39 8.73 31.08
CA THR A 47 -21.37 9.72 30.60
C THR A 47 -22.32 9.14 29.55
N GLY A 48 -22.32 7.83 29.33
CA GLY A 48 -23.03 7.15 28.26
C GLY A 48 -22.17 7.02 27.00
N PRO A 49 -21.96 8.07 26.20
CA PRO A 49 -21.14 7.97 24.99
C PRO A 49 -19.63 7.88 25.26
N ILE A 50 -19.18 8.36 26.41
CA ILE A 50 -17.75 8.42 26.76
C ILE A 50 -17.53 7.82 28.14
N VAL A 51 -16.58 6.91 28.24
CA VAL A 51 -16.09 6.34 29.48
C VAL A 51 -14.69 6.82 29.76
N THR A 52 -14.40 7.32 30.93
CA THR A 52 -13.04 7.54 31.42
C THR A 52 -12.67 6.42 32.36
N ALA A 53 -11.54 5.80 32.13
CA ALA A 53 -11.13 4.62 32.89
C ALA A 53 -9.61 4.67 33.18
N GLN A 54 -9.23 3.92 34.21
CA GLN A 54 -7.85 3.59 34.50
C GLN A 54 -7.61 2.13 34.09
N MET A 55 -6.51 1.86 33.39
CA MET A 55 -6.15 0.52 32.93
C MET A 55 -4.64 0.27 33.02
N ALA A 56 -4.26 -1.01 33.10
CA ALA A 56 -2.87 -1.38 33.05
C ALA A 56 -2.27 -1.22 31.64
N VAL A 57 -0.97 -0.99 31.57
CA VAL A 57 -0.25 -0.84 30.28
C VAL A 57 -0.34 -2.12 29.45
N ASP A 58 -0.27 -3.29 30.10
CA ASP A 58 -0.34 -4.57 29.40
C ASP A 58 -1.73 -4.81 28.80
N ASP A 59 -2.80 -4.44 29.50
CA ASP A 59 -4.17 -4.51 28.97
C ASP A 59 -4.33 -3.58 27.74
N TRP A 60 -3.75 -2.38 27.79
CA TRP A 60 -3.71 -1.49 26.64
C TRP A 60 -2.94 -2.09 25.46
N ILE A 61 -1.78 -2.67 25.71
CA ILE A 61 -0.95 -3.29 24.65
C ILE A 61 -1.72 -4.45 23.98
N ALA A 62 -2.48 -5.21 24.75
CA ALA A 62 -3.28 -6.33 24.26
C ALA A 62 -4.50 -5.91 23.42
N LEU A 63 -4.98 -4.67 23.53
CA LEU A 63 -6.10 -4.21 22.70
C LEU A 63 -5.72 -4.27 21.22
N PRO A 64 -6.66 -4.63 20.33
CA PRO A 64 -6.46 -4.55 18.88
C PRO A 64 -6.26 -3.10 18.43
N ASP A 65 -5.39 -2.94 17.46
CA ASP A 65 -5.24 -1.68 16.75
C ASP A 65 -6.45 -1.46 15.84
N HIS A 66 -6.76 -0.18 15.55
CA HIS A 66 -7.74 0.15 14.51
C HIS A 66 -7.31 -0.50 13.18
N PRO A 67 -8.21 -1.10 12.38
CA PRO A 67 -7.86 -1.76 11.11
C PRO A 67 -7.06 -0.87 10.14
N HIS A 68 -7.35 0.42 10.12
CA HIS A 68 -6.63 1.39 9.30
C HIS A 68 -5.34 1.91 9.94
N HIS A 69 -4.95 1.37 11.10
CA HIS A 69 -3.72 1.82 11.75
C HIS A 69 -2.49 1.41 10.97
N ARG A 70 -1.51 2.31 10.94
CA ARG A 70 -0.18 2.09 10.35
C ARG A 70 0.59 1.05 11.16
N ASN A 71 1.62 0.46 10.51
CA ASN A 71 2.53 -0.39 11.27
C ASN A 71 3.18 0.41 12.40
N PRO A 72 2.93 0.07 13.70
CA PRO A 72 3.47 0.82 14.82
C PRO A 72 4.99 0.93 14.80
N ALA A 73 5.69 -0.13 14.35
CA ALA A 73 7.14 -0.16 14.26
C ALA A 73 7.72 0.87 13.27
N SER A 74 7.04 1.09 12.13
CA SER A 74 7.48 2.09 11.15
C SER A 74 7.20 3.52 11.63
N HIS A 75 6.14 3.69 12.42
CA HIS A 75 5.72 4.98 12.94
C HIS A 75 6.52 5.44 14.16
N ALA A 76 6.90 4.52 15.02
CA ALA A 76 7.70 4.80 16.22
C ALA A 76 9.13 5.25 15.89
N SER A 77 9.60 5.02 14.66
CA SER A 77 11.01 4.90 14.36
C SER A 77 11.85 6.18 14.33
N ALA A 78 11.39 7.39 14.33
CA ALA A 78 12.34 8.51 14.35
C ALA A 78 11.82 9.83 14.95
N VAL A 79 10.58 10.21 14.71
CA VAL A 79 10.06 11.51 15.17
C VAL A 79 9.38 11.34 16.53
N HIS A 80 8.53 10.30 16.66
CA HIS A 80 7.78 10.05 17.88
C HIS A 80 8.66 9.59 19.05
N LEU A 81 9.67 8.74 18.79
CA LEU A 81 10.60 8.35 19.82
C LEU A 81 11.35 9.56 20.40
N ARG A 82 11.78 10.50 19.56
CA ARG A 82 12.44 11.73 20.00
C ARG A 82 11.48 12.65 20.77
N GLN A 83 10.23 12.79 20.31
CA GLN A 83 9.22 13.58 20.99
C GLN A 83 8.82 12.94 22.32
N ALA A 84 8.60 11.62 22.34
CA ALA A 84 8.28 10.87 23.54
C ALA A 84 9.41 10.94 24.59
N LYS A 85 10.68 10.80 24.18
CA LYS A 85 11.83 10.95 25.09
C LYS A 85 11.99 12.37 25.63
N ARG A 86 11.69 13.40 24.84
CA ARG A 86 11.67 14.80 25.30
C ARG A 86 10.52 15.05 26.28
N ALA A 87 9.34 14.51 26.00
CA ALA A 87 8.16 14.67 26.84
C ALA A 87 8.27 13.86 28.16
N ALA A 88 8.92 12.69 28.13
CA ALA A 88 9.11 11.86 29.33
C ALA A 88 9.88 12.56 30.44
N GLY A 89 10.82 13.49 30.09
CA GLY A 89 11.55 14.30 31.06
C GLY A 89 10.75 15.46 31.67
N ALA A 90 9.67 15.93 30.98
CA ALA A 90 8.95 17.14 31.34
C ALA A 90 7.53 16.86 31.87
N VAL A 91 6.79 15.90 31.33
CA VAL A 91 5.37 15.66 31.63
C VAL A 91 5.02 14.18 31.41
N ALA A 92 5.52 13.30 32.28
CA ALA A 92 5.24 11.85 32.19
C ALA A 92 3.74 11.52 32.19
N SER A 93 2.92 12.32 32.87
CA SER A 93 1.47 12.16 32.94
C SER A 93 0.74 12.32 31.59
N LEU A 94 1.24 13.17 30.67
CA LEU A 94 0.65 13.32 29.35
C LEU A 94 0.86 12.09 28.48
N LEU A 95 1.94 11.34 28.70
CA LEU A 95 2.20 10.10 27.99
C LEU A 95 1.29 8.95 28.45
N ALA A 96 0.73 9.04 29.66
CA ALA A 96 -0.15 8.03 30.23
C ALA A 96 -1.60 8.15 29.77
N HIS A 97 -1.97 9.19 28.99
CA HIS A 97 -3.31 9.30 28.44
C HIS A 97 -3.41 8.60 27.06
N VAL A 98 -4.45 7.76 26.90
CA VAL A 98 -4.69 6.98 25.67
C VAL A 98 -6.17 7.06 25.29
N VAL A 99 -6.50 6.80 24.03
CA VAL A 99 -7.87 6.83 23.54
C VAL A 99 -8.23 5.52 22.85
N ALA A 100 -9.38 4.95 23.23
CA ALA A 100 -9.97 3.76 22.63
C ALA A 100 -11.38 4.05 22.14
N ALA A 101 -11.90 3.18 21.27
CA ALA A 101 -13.29 3.11 20.91
C ALA A 101 -13.86 1.72 21.27
N CYS A 102 -15.11 1.69 21.70
CA CYS A 102 -15.88 0.46 21.88
C CYS A 102 -16.95 0.40 20.79
N TRP A 103 -16.88 -0.61 19.94
CA TRP A 103 -17.85 -0.92 18.88
C TRP A 103 -18.27 -2.38 18.99
N GLU A 104 -19.57 -2.62 19.13
CA GLU A 104 -20.15 -3.98 19.27
C GLU A 104 -19.48 -4.83 20.37
N GLY A 105 -19.11 -4.18 21.48
CA GLY A 105 -18.45 -4.84 22.61
C GLY A 105 -16.96 -5.08 22.43
N ASN A 106 -16.39 -4.75 21.26
CA ASN A 106 -14.96 -4.84 20.99
C ASN A 106 -14.29 -3.49 21.20
N TYR A 107 -13.10 -3.52 21.78
CA TYR A 107 -12.31 -2.32 22.05
C TYR A 107 -11.17 -2.19 21.03
N TYR A 108 -11.02 -1.01 20.46
CA TYR A 108 -9.98 -0.69 19.47
C TYR A 108 -9.18 0.51 19.92
N LYS A 109 -7.87 0.44 19.80
CA LYS A 109 -7.02 1.62 20.01
C LYS A 109 -7.33 2.67 18.96
N VAL A 110 -7.41 3.93 19.37
CA VAL A 110 -7.61 5.11 18.53
C VAL A 110 -6.39 6.02 18.58
N ASP A 111 -5.87 6.34 19.79
CA ASP A 111 -4.61 7.06 19.97
C ASP A 111 -3.77 6.40 21.06
N GLY A 112 -2.43 6.45 20.91
CA GLY A 112 -1.49 5.82 21.82
C GLY A 112 -0.80 4.57 21.28
N HIS A 113 -1.04 4.20 20.02
CA HIS A 113 -0.43 3.03 19.36
C HIS A 113 1.10 3.04 19.41
N ALA A 114 1.72 4.16 18.99
CA ALA A 114 3.18 4.30 19.00
C ALA A 114 3.75 4.22 20.41
N ARG A 115 3.06 4.78 21.40
CA ARG A 115 3.45 4.69 22.81
C ARG A 115 3.35 3.25 23.32
N GLY A 116 2.27 2.56 22.99
CA GLY A 116 2.09 1.13 23.31
C GLY A 116 3.25 0.29 22.77
N TYR A 117 3.63 0.50 21.50
CA TYR A 117 4.79 -0.18 20.91
C TYR A 117 6.09 0.15 21.66
N LEU A 118 6.37 1.42 21.98
CA LEU A 118 7.57 1.83 22.70
C LEU A 118 7.62 1.29 24.14
N TRP A 119 6.47 1.16 24.80
CA TRP A 119 6.37 0.49 26.12
C TRP A 119 6.62 -1.01 26.00
N GLN A 120 6.12 -1.65 24.95
CA GLN A 120 6.32 -3.08 24.70
C GLN A 120 7.79 -3.40 24.41
N THR A 121 8.49 -2.56 23.64
CA THR A 121 9.89 -2.73 23.29
C THR A 121 10.85 -2.25 24.38
N GLY A 122 10.37 -1.61 25.44
CA GLY A 122 11.19 -1.05 26.52
C GLY A 122 11.92 0.23 26.13
N GLU A 123 11.62 0.82 24.97
CA GLU A 123 12.25 2.06 24.51
C GLU A 123 11.70 3.31 25.23
N LEU A 124 10.53 3.18 25.84
CA LEU A 124 9.91 4.20 26.69
C LEU A 124 9.61 3.60 28.06
N PRO A 125 9.89 4.30 29.19
CA PRO A 125 9.51 3.86 30.52
C PRO A 125 7.99 3.66 30.59
N ARG A 126 7.56 2.53 31.15
CA ARG A 126 6.13 2.23 31.35
C ARG A 126 5.58 3.06 32.49
N PRO A 127 4.45 3.73 32.35
CA PRO A 127 3.74 4.31 33.49
C PRO A 127 3.12 3.20 34.35
N ASP A 128 2.86 3.51 35.62
CA ASP A 128 2.21 2.55 36.51
C ASP A 128 0.78 2.21 36.08
N SER A 129 0.10 3.18 35.48
CA SER A 129 -1.26 3.01 34.92
C SER A 129 -1.54 4.03 33.82
N LEU A 130 -2.53 3.74 32.98
CA LEU A 130 -2.98 4.61 31.90
C LEU A 130 -4.35 5.22 32.24
N HIS A 131 -4.55 6.47 31.86
CA HIS A 131 -5.85 7.11 31.78
C HIS A 131 -6.39 6.91 30.36
N ALA A 132 -7.45 6.10 30.24
CA ALA A 132 -8.08 5.79 28.95
C ALA A 132 -9.37 6.59 28.80
N THR A 133 -9.55 7.26 27.68
CA THR A 133 -10.84 7.78 27.23
C THR A 133 -11.39 6.80 26.21
N ILE A 134 -12.56 6.21 26.47
CA ILE A 134 -13.19 5.19 25.64
C ILE A 134 -14.49 5.79 25.07
N TYR A 135 -14.56 5.88 23.75
CA TYR A 135 -15.75 6.33 23.04
C TYR A 135 -16.62 5.14 22.66
N ARG A 136 -17.91 5.15 23.00
CA ARG A 136 -18.87 4.18 22.49
C ARG A 136 -19.39 4.67 21.16
N VAL A 137 -19.12 3.91 20.10
CA VAL A 137 -19.54 4.22 18.74
C VAL A 137 -20.59 3.23 18.26
N ALA A 138 -21.57 3.72 17.51
CA ALA A 138 -22.72 2.93 17.08
C ALA A 138 -22.45 2.19 15.76
N SER A 139 -21.46 2.61 14.99
CA SER A 139 -21.17 2.06 13.67
C SER A 139 -19.68 2.01 13.36
N ARG A 140 -19.32 1.19 12.38
CA ARG A 140 -17.97 1.16 11.82
C ARG A 140 -17.55 2.52 11.24
N ALA A 141 -18.47 3.24 10.60
CA ALA A 141 -18.20 4.56 10.04
C ALA A 141 -17.85 5.59 11.14
N GLU A 142 -18.50 5.52 12.30
CA GLU A 142 -18.13 6.35 13.44
C GLU A 142 -16.78 5.98 14.03
N LEU A 143 -16.45 4.68 14.09
CA LEU A 143 -15.13 4.22 14.51
C LEU A 143 -14.02 4.76 13.59
N ASP A 144 -14.22 4.69 12.28
CA ASP A 144 -13.28 5.18 11.28
C ASP A 144 -13.14 6.72 11.37
N ALA A 145 -14.25 7.44 11.50
CA ALA A 145 -14.24 8.90 11.65
C ALA A 145 -13.55 9.35 12.96
N LEU A 146 -13.78 8.63 14.04
CA LEU A 146 -13.10 8.90 15.33
C LEU A 146 -11.59 8.68 15.19
N TYR A 147 -11.19 7.56 14.57
CA TYR A 147 -9.78 7.29 14.33
C TYR A 147 -9.12 8.38 13.47
N GLU A 148 -9.77 8.85 12.42
CA GLU A 148 -9.27 9.94 11.56
C GLU A 148 -9.16 11.27 12.32
N ALA A 149 -10.07 11.55 13.25
CA ALA A 149 -10.01 12.76 14.07
C ALA A 149 -8.80 12.80 15.03
N PHE A 150 -8.36 11.63 15.52
CA PHE A 150 -7.18 11.50 16.37
C PHE A 150 -5.87 11.28 15.59
N ASP A 151 -5.94 10.76 14.36
CA ASP A 151 -4.77 10.60 13.49
C ASP A 151 -4.36 11.95 12.89
N THR A 152 -3.78 12.80 13.74
CA THR A 152 -3.40 14.16 13.37
C THR A 152 -2.43 14.20 12.20
N SER A 153 -2.58 15.23 11.34
CA SER A 153 -1.85 15.49 10.10
C SER A 153 -0.32 15.63 10.22
N THR A 154 0.26 15.62 11.42
CA THR A 154 1.71 15.61 11.65
C THR A 154 2.38 14.30 11.25
N ALA A 155 1.62 13.26 11.02
CA ALA A 155 2.10 11.99 10.51
C ALA A 155 1.24 11.59 9.31
N ILE A 156 1.53 12.19 8.17
CA ILE A 156 0.83 11.92 6.89
C ILE A 156 0.86 10.41 6.62
N LYS A 157 -0.33 9.80 6.50
CA LYS A 157 -0.46 8.42 6.00
C LYS A 157 0.12 8.38 4.60
N THR A 158 1.18 7.60 4.42
CA THR A 158 1.71 7.39 3.07
C THR A 158 0.74 6.50 2.28
N GLY A 159 0.76 6.59 0.95
CA GLY A 159 0.01 5.66 0.11
C GLY A 159 0.32 4.19 0.42
N TYR A 160 1.54 3.91 0.91
CA TYR A 160 1.93 2.58 1.38
C TYR A 160 1.15 2.15 2.64
N ASP A 161 1.02 3.03 3.61
CA ASP A 161 0.28 2.74 4.85
C ASP A 161 -1.20 2.46 4.55
N GLN A 162 -1.80 3.22 3.64
CA GLN A 162 -3.18 3.05 3.20
C GLN A 162 -3.39 1.70 2.50
N VAL A 163 -2.48 1.29 1.62
CA VAL A 163 -2.53 0.00 0.93
C VAL A 163 -2.44 -1.16 1.92
N LEU A 164 -1.45 -1.13 2.84
CA LEU A 164 -1.30 -2.18 3.84
C LEU A 164 -2.49 -2.27 4.80
N ALA A 165 -3.06 -1.13 5.16
CA ALA A 165 -4.28 -1.10 5.97
C ALA A 165 -5.46 -1.68 5.19
N GLY A 166 -5.61 -1.35 3.90
CA GLY A 166 -6.60 -1.95 3.03
C GLY A 166 -6.48 -3.46 2.91
N PHE A 167 -5.25 -4.00 2.85
CA PHE A 167 -5.03 -5.45 2.87
C PHE A 167 -5.56 -6.09 4.15
N ARG A 168 -5.26 -5.50 5.30
CA ARG A 168 -5.74 -6.00 6.60
C ARG A 168 -7.26 -5.94 6.71
N ASP A 169 -7.85 -4.84 6.29
CA ASP A 169 -9.28 -4.59 6.36
C ASP A 169 -10.10 -5.61 5.54
N CYS A 170 -9.64 -5.97 4.34
CA CYS A 170 -10.31 -6.97 3.51
C CYS A 170 -9.75 -8.40 3.65
N GLY A 171 -8.81 -8.64 4.57
CA GLY A 171 -8.18 -9.95 4.80
C GLY A 171 -7.35 -10.44 3.60
N LEU A 172 -6.72 -9.52 2.84
CA LEU A 172 -5.87 -9.86 1.70
C LEU A 172 -4.43 -10.12 2.15
N GLN A 173 -3.91 -11.31 1.82
CA GLN A 173 -2.55 -11.73 2.15
C GLN A 173 -1.77 -12.00 0.86
N LEU A 174 -1.00 -11.02 0.40
CA LEU A 174 -0.17 -11.16 -0.79
C LEU A 174 1.24 -11.65 -0.42
N GLN A 175 1.78 -12.57 -1.21
CA GLN A 175 3.14 -13.11 -1.07
C GLN A 175 4.17 -12.29 -1.84
N SER A 176 3.79 -11.76 -2.99
CA SER A 176 4.66 -10.95 -3.84
C SER A 176 5.20 -9.72 -3.12
N LYS A 177 6.52 -9.60 -3.07
CA LYS A 177 7.19 -8.41 -2.53
C LYS A 177 6.82 -7.16 -3.33
N ARG A 178 6.59 -7.34 -4.65
CA ARG A 178 6.26 -6.21 -5.54
C ARG A 178 4.90 -5.62 -5.20
N LEU A 179 3.85 -6.44 -5.10
CA LEU A 179 2.50 -5.95 -4.83
C LEU A 179 2.30 -5.38 -3.42
N ARG A 180 3.19 -5.71 -2.49
CA ARG A 180 3.18 -5.16 -1.12
C ARG A 180 3.89 -3.81 -0.98
N GLN A 181 4.31 -3.17 -2.09
CA GLN A 181 5.01 -1.88 -2.06
C GLN A 181 4.04 -0.71 -2.29
N GLY A 182 4.46 0.49 -1.88
CA GLY A 182 3.65 1.72 -1.94
C GLY A 182 3.18 2.14 -3.32
N PHE A 183 3.87 1.74 -4.39
CA PHE A 183 3.47 2.03 -5.77
C PHE A 183 2.10 1.45 -6.17
N LEU A 184 1.56 0.50 -5.40
CA LEU A 184 0.23 -0.05 -5.65
C LEU A 184 -0.86 1.01 -5.50
N ASN A 185 -0.67 2.02 -4.65
CA ASN A 185 -1.58 3.16 -4.59
C ASN A 185 -1.72 3.85 -5.95
N ASP A 186 -0.60 4.10 -6.64
CA ASP A 186 -0.63 4.68 -7.98
C ASP A 186 -1.29 3.75 -9.00
N ALA A 187 -1.04 2.44 -8.91
CA ALA A 187 -1.69 1.47 -9.78
C ALA A 187 -3.22 1.45 -9.60
N LEU A 188 -3.71 1.54 -8.37
CA LEU A 188 -5.15 1.63 -8.07
C LEU A 188 -5.76 2.94 -8.60
N ASN A 189 -5.06 4.06 -8.43
CA ASN A 189 -5.49 5.35 -9.00
C ASN A 189 -5.59 5.28 -10.52
N ILE A 190 -4.59 4.74 -11.21
CA ILE A 190 -4.60 4.60 -12.67
C ILE A 190 -5.73 3.65 -13.10
N ALA A 191 -5.90 2.51 -12.41
CA ALA A 191 -6.94 1.54 -12.75
C ALA A 191 -8.36 2.10 -12.61
N LEU A 192 -8.60 3.00 -11.66
CA LEU A 192 -9.91 3.57 -11.39
C LEU A 192 -10.15 4.93 -12.04
N ARG A 193 -9.08 5.70 -12.35
CA ARG A 193 -9.19 7.08 -12.78
C ARG A 193 -8.40 7.42 -14.06
N GLY A 194 -7.54 6.53 -14.52
CA GLY A 194 -6.74 6.71 -15.74
C GLY A 194 -5.38 7.38 -15.52
N ALA A 195 -5.14 7.99 -14.36
CA ALA A 195 -3.88 8.67 -14.05
C ALA A 195 -3.47 8.48 -12.58
N THR A 196 -2.19 8.73 -12.29
CA THR A 196 -1.68 8.81 -10.91
C THR A 196 -2.27 10.01 -10.18
N ARG A 197 -2.25 9.99 -8.84
CA ARG A 197 -2.79 11.07 -8.01
C ARG A 197 -2.21 12.46 -8.37
N GLU A 198 -0.93 12.54 -8.67
CA GLU A 198 -0.24 13.79 -9.01
C GLU A 198 -0.78 14.48 -10.28
N LEU A 199 -1.39 13.70 -11.18
CA LEU A 199 -1.96 14.20 -12.44
C LEU A 199 -3.47 14.41 -12.37
N GLN A 200 -4.09 14.10 -11.24
CA GLN A 200 -5.53 14.30 -11.05
C GLN A 200 -5.82 15.74 -10.65
N ASP A 201 -6.99 16.23 -11.04
CA ASP A 201 -7.49 17.50 -10.59
C ASP A 201 -7.57 17.54 -9.06
N HIS A 202 -7.01 18.57 -8.44
CA HIS A 202 -7.03 18.77 -6.99
C HIS A 202 -8.44 18.92 -6.41
N HIS A 203 -9.43 19.20 -7.23
CA HIS A 203 -10.85 19.26 -6.83
C HIS A 203 -11.49 17.88 -6.72
N LEU A 204 -10.87 16.83 -7.29
CA LEU A 204 -11.38 15.48 -7.11
C LEU A 204 -11.10 14.98 -5.70
N PRO A 205 -12.07 14.34 -5.03
CA PRO A 205 -11.85 13.73 -3.73
C PRO A 205 -10.74 12.68 -3.83
N GLU A 206 -9.99 12.51 -2.75
CA GLU A 206 -8.99 11.44 -2.69
C GLU A 206 -9.63 10.08 -2.98
N LEU A 207 -8.85 9.18 -3.58
CA LEU A 207 -9.30 7.80 -3.76
C LEU A 207 -9.38 7.14 -2.39
N ASP A 208 -10.52 6.54 -2.10
CA ASP A 208 -10.63 5.60 -0.98
C ASP A 208 -9.84 4.33 -1.33
N VAL A 209 -8.59 4.29 -0.85
CA VAL A 209 -7.65 3.19 -1.12
C VAL A 209 -8.13 1.88 -0.49
N TYR A 210 -8.78 1.94 0.67
CA TYR A 210 -9.31 0.74 1.35
C TYR A 210 -10.37 0.07 0.49
N ARG A 211 -11.33 0.87 0.02
CA ARG A 211 -12.37 0.40 -0.90
C ARG A 211 -11.77 -0.07 -2.22
N ALA A 212 -10.77 0.62 -2.76
CA ALA A 212 -10.11 0.23 -4.01
C ALA A 212 -9.41 -1.13 -3.87
N VAL A 213 -8.70 -1.37 -2.77
CA VAL A 213 -8.09 -2.67 -2.47
C VAL A 213 -9.15 -3.77 -2.37
N ALA A 214 -10.23 -3.53 -1.63
CA ALA A 214 -11.31 -4.51 -1.48
C ALA A 214 -11.98 -4.85 -2.82
N VAL A 215 -12.20 -3.85 -3.67
CA VAL A 215 -12.77 -4.03 -5.01
C VAL A 215 -11.88 -4.87 -5.90
N PHE A 216 -10.56 -4.67 -5.86
CA PHE A 216 -9.59 -5.41 -6.68
C PHE A 216 -9.01 -6.64 -5.98
N LYS A 217 -9.52 -7.04 -4.82
CA LYS A 217 -9.02 -8.22 -4.10
C LYS A 217 -8.89 -9.47 -4.99
N PRO A 218 -9.91 -9.89 -5.76
CA PRO A 218 -9.79 -11.08 -6.61
C PRO A 218 -8.68 -10.95 -7.68
N GLU A 219 -8.54 -9.78 -8.30
CA GLU A 219 -7.51 -9.53 -9.31
C GLU A 219 -6.11 -9.47 -8.71
N LEU A 220 -5.99 -8.90 -7.50
CA LEU A 220 -4.73 -8.86 -6.76
C LEU A 220 -4.26 -10.26 -6.36
N GLU A 221 -5.17 -11.13 -5.88
CA GLU A 221 -4.87 -12.53 -5.57
C GLU A 221 -4.41 -13.30 -6.82
N LEU A 222 -5.08 -13.10 -7.95
CA LEU A 222 -4.67 -13.72 -9.22
C LEU A 222 -3.30 -13.23 -9.69
N LEU A 223 -3.05 -11.93 -9.59
CA LEU A 223 -1.79 -11.31 -9.99
C LEU A 223 -0.65 -11.72 -9.06
N ASP A 224 -0.92 -11.90 -7.76
CA ASP A 224 0.04 -12.36 -6.77
C ASP A 224 0.62 -13.74 -7.13
N GLY A 225 -0.22 -14.62 -7.68
CA GLY A 225 0.18 -15.95 -8.16
C GLY A 225 1.21 -15.93 -9.30
N LEU A 226 1.41 -14.80 -9.98
CA LEU A 226 2.48 -14.63 -10.98
C LEU A 226 3.83 -14.26 -10.37
N ASP A 227 3.88 -13.88 -9.10
CA ASP A 227 5.04 -13.29 -8.42
C ASP A 227 5.67 -12.16 -9.25
N PRO A 228 4.95 -11.05 -9.48
CA PRO A 228 5.40 -9.96 -10.34
C PRO A 228 6.79 -9.45 -9.95
N GLN A 229 7.69 -9.40 -10.94
CA GLN A 229 9.04 -8.88 -10.74
C GLN A 229 9.06 -7.35 -10.80
N PRO A 230 10.02 -6.68 -10.15
CA PRO A 230 10.10 -5.22 -10.16
C PRO A 230 10.13 -4.63 -11.58
N LEU A 231 10.80 -5.28 -12.48
CA LEU A 231 10.77 -5.02 -13.91
C LEU A 231 10.13 -6.25 -14.60
N PRO A 232 9.04 -6.14 -15.34
CA PRO A 232 8.41 -4.93 -15.93
C PRO A 232 7.23 -4.34 -15.13
N PHE A 233 6.92 -4.82 -13.92
CA PHE A 233 5.69 -4.45 -13.21
C PHE A 233 5.79 -3.09 -12.48
N TYR A 234 5.87 -2.01 -13.25
CA TYR A 234 5.62 -0.65 -12.76
C TYR A 234 4.13 -0.42 -12.51
N SER A 235 3.76 0.67 -11.82
CA SER A 235 2.35 0.96 -11.47
C SER A 235 1.41 0.96 -12.67
N GLY A 236 1.85 1.47 -13.82
CA GLY A 236 1.06 1.42 -15.06
C GLY A 236 0.79 0.01 -15.57
N VAL A 237 1.79 -0.89 -15.49
CA VAL A 237 1.62 -2.29 -15.91
C VAL A 237 0.72 -3.05 -14.94
N VAL A 238 0.88 -2.81 -13.63
CA VAL A 238 -0.01 -3.39 -12.62
C VAL A 238 -1.45 -2.91 -12.81
N ALA A 239 -1.67 -1.62 -13.06
CA ALA A 239 -2.99 -1.08 -13.37
C ALA A 239 -3.62 -1.76 -14.59
N ALA A 240 -2.83 -1.95 -15.67
CA ALA A 240 -3.29 -2.67 -16.87
C ALA A 240 -3.66 -4.13 -16.55
N ALA A 241 -2.90 -4.81 -15.69
CA ALA A 241 -3.23 -6.16 -15.26
C ALA A 241 -4.55 -6.21 -14.47
N LEU A 242 -4.77 -5.26 -13.55
CA LEU A 242 -6.02 -5.17 -12.78
C LEU A 242 -7.23 -4.91 -13.69
N ILE A 243 -7.13 -3.94 -14.60
CA ILE A 243 -8.20 -3.67 -15.59
C ILE A 243 -8.44 -4.91 -16.48
N GLY A 244 -7.36 -5.51 -16.96
CA GLY A 244 -7.42 -6.69 -17.82
C GLY A 244 -8.09 -7.88 -17.14
N LEU A 245 -7.71 -8.19 -15.90
CA LEU A 245 -8.30 -9.29 -15.12
C LEU A 245 -9.78 -9.04 -14.80
N ALA A 246 -10.17 -7.80 -14.57
CA ALA A 246 -11.55 -7.43 -14.32
C ALA A 246 -12.44 -7.55 -15.58
N LEU A 247 -11.89 -7.26 -16.76
CA LEU A 247 -12.67 -7.22 -18.01
C LEU A 247 -12.67 -8.53 -18.78
N PHE A 248 -11.55 -9.24 -18.83
CA PHE A 248 -11.32 -10.36 -19.75
C PHE A 248 -11.14 -11.69 -19.03
N PRO A 249 -11.18 -12.84 -19.75
CA PRO A 249 -10.95 -14.15 -19.14
C PRO A 249 -9.58 -14.24 -18.45
N PRO A 250 -9.54 -14.52 -17.13
CA PRO A 250 -8.30 -14.43 -16.33
C PRO A 250 -7.15 -15.26 -16.90
N LYS A 251 -7.43 -16.49 -17.37
CA LYS A 251 -6.41 -17.38 -17.96
C LYS A 251 -5.62 -16.73 -19.09
N ARG A 252 -6.28 -16.00 -19.99
CA ARG A 252 -5.63 -15.35 -21.13
C ARG A 252 -4.86 -14.11 -20.71
N VAL A 253 -5.37 -13.37 -19.74
CA VAL A 253 -4.71 -12.20 -19.17
C VAL A 253 -3.45 -12.62 -18.41
N LEU A 254 -3.55 -13.65 -17.57
CA LEU A 254 -2.42 -14.19 -16.82
C LEU A 254 -1.35 -14.81 -17.74
N ASP A 255 -1.73 -15.42 -18.87
CA ASP A 255 -0.77 -15.91 -19.87
C ASP A 255 0.05 -14.74 -20.46
N PHE A 256 -0.61 -13.64 -20.82
CA PHE A 256 0.07 -12.43 -21.31
C PHE A 256 1.03 -11.83 -20.29
N PHE A 257 0.53 -11.54 -19.08
CA PHE A 257 1.35 -10.93 -18.02
C PHE A 257 2.40 -11.90 -17.45
N GLY A 258 2.15 -13.21 -17.46
CA GLY A 258 3.11 -14.23 -17.10
C GLY A 258 4.29 -14.28 -18.09
N LYS A 259 4.02 -14.19 -19.39
CA LYS A 259 5.07 -14.06 -20.42
C LYS A 259 5.85 -12.75 -20.27
N LEU A 260 5.14 -11.65 -20.00
CA LEU A 260 5.77 -10.36 -19.72
C LEU A 260 6.71 -10.45 -18.50
N ASN A 261 6.26 -11.11 -17.42
CA ASN A 261 7.04 -11.33 -16.20
C ASN A 261 8.34 -12.10 -16.43
N ARG A 262 8.31 -13.07 -17.35
CA ARG A 262 9.47 -13.90 -17.68
C ARG A 262 10.29 -13.37 -18.86
N GLY A 263 9.90 -12.24 -19.45
CA GLY A 263 10.58 -11.68 -20.62
C GLY A 263 10.43 -12.53 -21.89
N GLU A 264 9.33 -13.29 -22.02
CA GLU A 264 9.10 -14.24 -23.12
C GLU A 264 8.42 -13.59 -24.33
N GLY A 265 8.85 -12.39 -24.71
CA GLY A 265 8.43 -11.74 -25.94
C GLY A 265 9.19 -12.26 -27.16
N ASN A 266 8.57 -12.18 -28.34
CA ASN A 266 9.16 -12.66 -29.59
C ASN A 266 9.32 -11.54 -30.62
N ARG A 267 10.47 -11.58 -31.35
CA ARG A 267 10.74 -10.71 -32.50
C ARG A 267 10.84 -11.53 -33.76
N LYS A 268 10.23 -11.05 -34.84
CA LYS A 268 10.28 -11.66 -36.13
C LYS A 268 10.31 -10.59 -37.23
N ASN A 269 11.35 -10.64 -38.10
CA ASN A 269 11.50 -9.69 -39.19
C ASN A 269 11.41 -8.21 -38.76
N GLY A 270 12.09 -7.85 -37.68
CA GLY A 270 12.09 -6.48 -37.13
C GLY A 270 10.78 -6.03 -36.49
N ARG A 271 9.84 -6.95 -36.27
CA ARG A 271 8.56 -6.68 -35.59
C ARG A 271 8.49 -7.43 -34.27
N SER A 272 7.83 -6.83 -33.33
CA SER A 272 7.59 -7.35 -31.97
C SER A 272 6.20 -7.97 -31.84
N ASP A 273 6.08 -9.09 -31.16
CA ASP A 273 4.77 -9.53 -30.68
C ASP A 273 4.25 -8.59 -29.55
N PRO A 274 2.99 -8.72 -29.12
CA PRO A 274 2.45 -7.82 -28.11
C PRO A 274 3.20 -7.83 -26.78
N VAL A 275 3.81 -8.95 -26.37
CA VAL A 275 4.59 -9.07 -25.14
C VAL A 275 5.91 -8.31 -25.29
N ASP A 276 6.68 -8.62 -26.37
CA ASP A 276 7.93 -7.93 -26.64
C ASP A 276 7.74 -6.41 -26.85
N ALA A 277 6.64 -6.00 -27.47
CA ALA A 277 6.34 -4.59 -27.67
C ALA A 277 6.17 -3.83 -26.35
N VAL A 278 5.55 -4.44 -25.33
CA VAL A 278 5.47 -3.83 -24.00
C VAL A 278 6.82 -3.87 -23.28
N LEU A 279 7.58 -4.97 -23.39
CA LEU A 279 8.93 -5.06 -22.82
C LEU A 279 9.84 -3.96 -23.38
N VAL A 280 9.82 -3.72 -24.69
CA VAL A 280 10.61 -2.64 -25.33
C VAL A 280 10.26 -1.26 -24.75
N VAL A 281 8.97 -0.99 -24.52
CA VAL A 281 8.55 0.27 -23.89
C VAL A 281 9.13 0.39 -22.47
N VAL A 282 9.00 -0.66 -21.67
CA VAL A 282 9.50 -0.69 -20.28
C VAL A 282 11.03 -0.54 -20.25
N GLU A 283 11.74 -1.27 -21.08
CA GLU A 283 13.20 -1.18 -21.20
C GLU A 283 13.65 0.22 -21.57
N ARG A 284 13.01 0.84 -22.56
CA ARG A 284 13.30 2.20 -22.98
C ARG A 284 13.06 3.20 -21.88
N MET A 285 11.91 3.13 -21.20
CA MET A 285 11.61 4.00 -20.06
C MET A 285 12.65 3.85 -18.94
N ASN A 286 13.13 2.62 -18.71
CA ASN A 286 14.16 2.35 -17.71
C ASN A 286 15.52 2.95 -18.11
N LEU A 287 15.94 2.78 -19.37
CA LEU A 287 17.18 3.35 -19.90
C LEU A 287 17.18 4.88 -19.85
N GLU A 288 16.07 5.51 -20.16
CA GLU A 288 15.88 6.96 -20.09
C GLU A 288 15.72 7.46 -18.63
N LYS A 289 15.81 6.57 -17.63
CA LYS A 289 15.54 6.85 -16.19
C LYS A 289 14.15 7.44 -15.93
N ASN A 290 13.21 7.18 -16.81
CA ASN A 290 11.85 7.67 -16.76
C ASN A 290 10.86 6.64 -16.19
N ALA A 291 11.29 5.39 -15.99
CA ALA A 291 10.41 4.28 -15.62
C ALA A 291 9.65 4.50 -14.29
N ALA A 292 10.25 5.25 -13.35
CA ALA A 292 9.64 5.58 -12.08
C ALA A 292 8.87 6.91 -12.07
N ARG A 293 8.83 7.65 -13.20
CA ARG A 293 8.08 8.91 -13.26
C ARG A 293 6.59 8.65 -13.19
N THR A 294 5.96 9.17 -12.17
CA THR A 294 4.52 9.05 -11.92
C THR A 294 3.69 9.56 -13.09
N SER A 295 4.10 10.65 -13.72
CA SER A 295 3.43 11.24 -14.88
C SER A 295 3.33 10.33 -16.12
N LEU A 296 4.23 9.37 -16.26
CA LEU A 296 4.24 8.46 -17.42
C LEU A 296 3.50 7.14 -17.16
N GLN A 297 3.07 6.86 -15.93
CA GLN A 297 2.50 5.57 -15.58
C GLN A 297 1.10 5.36 -16.19
N GLY A 298 0.31 6.40 -16.35
CA GLY A 298 -0.97 6.34 -17.06
C GLY A 298 -0.79 5.96 -18.54
N GLU A 299 0.20 6.57 -19.22
CA GLU A 299 0.55 6.24 -20.58
C GLU A 299 1.07 4.79 -20.70
N LEU A 300 1.92 4.36 -19.77
CA LEU A 300 2.41 2.98 -19.70
C LEU A 300 1.26 1.99 -19.54
N CYS A 301 0.25 2.31 -18.73
CA CYS A 301 -0.97 1.51 -18.60
C CYS A 301 -1.68 1.39 -19.95
N GLY A 302 -1.90 2.50 -20.65
CA GLY A 302 -2.52 2.50 -21.98
C GLY A 302 -1.75 1.68 -23.01
N ARG A 303 -0.42 1.71 -22.96
CA ARG A 303 0.45 0.90 -23.84
C ARG A 303 0.38 -0.59 -23.48
N ALA A 304 0.42 -0.93 -22.18
CA ALA A 304 0.28 -2.31 -21.74
C ALA A 304 -1.11 -2.89 -22.08
N MET A 305 -2.17 -2.09 -21.94
CA MET A 305 -3.51 -2.46 -22.39
C MET A 305 -3.59 -2.67 -23.90
N ARG A 306 -2.91 -1.85 -24.70
CA ARG A 306 -2.83 -2.07 -26.16
C ARG A 306 -2.20 -3.41 -26.48
N GLY A 307 -1.10 -3.75 -25.80
CA GLY A 307 -0.44 -5.06 -25.93
C GLY A 307 -1.40 -6.19 -25.57
N LEU A 308 -2.05 -6.10 -24.41
CA LEU A 308 -3.01 -7.10 -23.96
C LEU A 308 -4.17 -7.29 -24.96
N LEU A 309 -4.79 -6.21 -25.42
CA LEU A 309 -5.91 -6.28 -26.37
C LEU A 309 -5.47 -6.95 -27.69
N THR A 310 -4.29 -6.59 -28.20
CA THR A 310 -3.73 -7.22 -29.40
C THR A 310 -3.43 -8.71 -29.18
N TRP A 311 -2.94 -9.09 -28.00
CA TRP A 311 -2.75 -10.48 -27.58
C TRP A 311 -4.06 -11.26 -27.55
N LEU A 312 -5.11 -10.67 -26.96
CA LEU A 312 -6.42 -11.27 -26.85
C LEU A 312 -7.10 -11.46 -28.21
N ASP A 313 -6.91 -10.56 -29.16
CA ASP A 313 -7.40 -10.71 -30.53
C ASP A 313 -6.70 -11.86 -31.26
N GLY A 314 -5.43 -12.08 -30.93
CA GLY A 314 -4.62 -13.18 -31.49
C GLY A 314 -4.24 -13.00 -32.95
N PRO A 315 -3.38 -13.88 -33.47
CA PRO A 315 -2.83 -13.77 -34.83
C PRO A 315 -3.83 -14.09 -35.96
N LYS A 316 -5.04 -14.56 -35.62
CA LYS A 316 -6.03 -15.07 -36.60
C LYS A 316 -6.76 -13.99 -37.39
N LYS A 317 -6.92 -12.77 -36.84
CA LYS A 317 -7.70 -11.70 -37.48
C LYS A 317 -6.89 -10.88 -38.47
N SER A 318 -5.62 -10.69 -38.25
CA SER A 318 -4.70 -10.05 -39.20
C SER A 318 -3.24 -10.29 -38.75
N ARG A 319 -2.47 -11.04 -39.53
CA ARG A 319 -1.02 -11.23 -39.28
C ARG A 319 -0.26 -9.90 -39.15
N HIS A 320 -0.71 -8.85 -39.84
CA HIS A 320 -0.07 -7.55 -39.84
C HIS A 320 -0.37 -6.73 -38.58
N GLN A 321 -1.47 -6.94 -37.93
CA GLN A 321 -1.86 -6.21 -36.69
C GLN A 321 -1.29 -6.84 -35.41
N TYR A 322 -1.04 -8.14 -35.41
CA TYR A 322 -0.44 -8.83 -34.27
C TYR A 322 1.05 -8.52 -34.13
N TRP A 323 1.79 -8.42 -35.23
CA TRP A 323 3.19 -8.09 -35.23
C TRP A 323 3.40 -6.58 -35.38
N LEU A 324 3.79 -5.94 -34.27
CA LEU A 324 3.92 -4.50 -34.15
C LEU A 324 5.27 -4.02 -34.70
N GLN A 325 5.24 -2.98 -35.51
CA GLN A 325 6.42 -2.49 -36.24
C GLN A 325 7.22 -1.43 -35.47
N TYR A 326 6.55 -0.69 -34.54
CA TYR A 326 7.11 0.41 -33.78
C TYR A 326 6.67 0.33 -32.34
N LEU A 327 7.15 1.30 -31.53
CA LEU A 327 6.68 1.45 -30.17
C LEU A 327 5.16 1.51 -30.14
N ILE A 328 4.58 0.66 -29.31
CA ILE A 328 3.15 0.55 -29.17
C ILE A 328 2.56 1.87 -28.61
N HIS A 329 1.53 2.39 -29.27
CA HIS A 329 0.79 3.56 -28.78
C HIS A 329 -0.18 3.19 -27.67
N ALA A 330 -0.36 4.11 -26.71
CA ALA A 330 -1.36 3.93 -25.67
C ALA A 330 -2.78 3.91 -26.25
N VAL A 331 -3.65 3.09 -25.65
CA VAL A 331 -5.10 3.16 -25.89
C VAL A 331 -5.72 4.21 -24.96
N ASN A 332 -6.88 4.75 -25.34
CA ASN A 332 -7.70 5.50 -24.40
C ASN A 332 -8.20 4.54 -23.30
N LEU A 333 -7.88 4.85 -22.04
CA LEU A 333 -8.27 4.04 -20.89
C LEU A 333 -9.71 4.30 -20.44
N GLU A 334 -10.26 5.47 -20.72
CA GLU A 334 -11.57 5.90 -20.23
C GLU A 334 -12.71 4.90 -20.51
N PRO A 335 -12.89 4.39 -21.77
CA PRO A 335 -13.93 3.40 -22.05
C PRO A 335 -13.73 2.09 -21.27
N LEU A 336 -12.48 1.63 -21.16
CA LEU A 336 -12.15 0.39 -20.45
C LEU A 336 -12.40 0.52 -18.96
N ILE A 337 -12.05 1.66 -18.37
CA ILE A 337 -12.31 1.95 -16.96
C ILE A 337 -13.81 2.06 -16.70
N ALA A 338 -14.56 2.71 -17.57
CA ALA A 338 -16.01 2.82 -17.45
C ALA A 338 -16.69 1.44 -17.49
N GLU A 339 -16.30 0.58 -18.44
CA GLU A 339 -16.79 -0.80 -18.56
C GLU A 339 -16.44 -1.61 -17.30
N MET A 340 -15.20 -1.53 -16.84
CA MET A 340 -14.76 -2.21 -15.63
C MET A 340 -15.55 -1.76 -14.40
N LYS A 341 -15.75 -0.45 -14.22
CA LYS A 341 -16.55 0.08 -13.10
C LYS A 341 -17.98 -0.46 -13.15
N THR A 342 -18.60 -0.46 -14.32
CA THR A 342 -19.95 -1.02 -14.51
C THR A 342 -19.99 -2.49 -14.11
N LYS A 343 -19.04 -3.30 -14.60
CA LYS A 343 -18.96 -4.74 -14.32
C LYS A 343 -18.74 -5.04 -12.84
N LYS A 344 -17.99 -4.20 -12.14
CA LYS A 344 -17.69 -4.34 -10.70
C LYS A 344 -18.70 -3.64 -9.79
N GLY A 345 -19.71 -2.97 -10.32
CA GLY A 345 -20.69 -2.21 -9.54
C GLY A 345 -20.09 -1.01 -8.79
N ILE A 346 -19.00 -0.42 -9.32
CA ILE A 346 -18.33 0.73 -8.70
C ILE A 346 -19.07 2.00 -9.08
N GLN A 347 -19.69 2.65 -8.09
CA GLN A 347 -20.37 3.94 -8.27
C GLN A 347 -19.59 5.06 -7.55
N GLY A 348 -19.73 6.29 -8.05
CA GLY A 348 -19.24 7.49 -7.38
C GLY A 348 -17.74 7.75 -7.44
N VAL A 349 -16.96 6.97 -8.20
CA VAL A 349 -15.57 7.28 -8.48
C VAL A 349 -15.47 7.98 -9.83
N PRO A 350 -15.23 9.30 -9.90
CA PRO A 350 -15.10 10.00 -11.17
C PRO A 350 -13.92 9.44 -11.97
N THR A 351 -14.07 9.36 -13.29
CA THR A 351 -12.97 9.17 -14.26
C THR A 351 -12.45 10.55 -14.66
N LEU A 352 -11.17 10.66 -14.94
CA LEU A 352 -10.57 11.88 -15.48
C LEU A 352 -10.99 12.10 -16.91
#